data_4b9f5dc6e5e5000b8115cef00be25600
#
_entry.id   4b9f5dc6e5e5000b8115cef00be25600
#
_cell.length_a   1.000
_cell.length_b   1.000
_cell.length_c   1.000
_cell.angle_alpha   90.00
_cell.angle_beta   90.00
_cell.angle_gamma   90.00
#
_symmetry.space_group_name_H-M   'P 1'
#
loop_
_entity.id
_entity.type
_entity.pdbx_description
1 polymer ?
#
loop_
_entity_poly.entity_id
_entity_poly.type
_entity_poly.pdbx_seq_one_letter_code
_entity_poly.pdbx_strand_id
1 'polypeptide(L)'
;MEDYFAGKLTEIQETEDTAYLLENNEIFYDIGYKVMQNQENVNLLKCHRLKYNGKIKLVYFTRDDTSLADCLAKSDIDGVLNLIHRLIEAMLQIENLGFLNMACIDNRLSHIFVEPGTQNVKIIYLPVNLAGVH
;
A
#
# COMPACT_ATOMS: atom_id res chain seq x y z
N MET A 1 -15.07 0.23 -13.31
CA MET A 1 -14.35 0.14 -12.05
C MET A 1 -14.36 1.50 -11.36
N GLU A 2 -14.59 1.49 -10.07
CA GLU A 2 -14.63 2.73 -9.31
C GLU A 2 -13.25 3.38 -9.23
N ASP A 3 -13.23 4.70 -9.37
CA ASP A 3 -11.98 5.46 -9.28
C ASP A 3 -11.66 5.75 -7.81
N TYR A 4 -10.89 4.87 -7.20
CA TYR A 4 -10.58 4.92 -5.78
C TYR A 4 -9.87 6.22 -5.38
N PHE A 5 -9.05 6.78 -6.28
CA PHE A 5 -8.23 7.96 -5.97
C PHE A 5 -8.69 9.22 -6.69
N ALA A 6 -9.96 9.25 -7.10
CA ALA A 6 -10.59 10.43 -7.71
C ALA A 6 -9.80 10.98 -8.91
N GLY A 7 -9.27 10.10 -9.75
CA GLY A 7 -8.56 10.50 -10.96
C GLY A 7 -7.13 10.96 -10.77
N LYS A 8 -6.61 10.94 -9.55
CA LYS A 8 -5.24 11.39 -9.27
C LYS A 8 -4.20 10.31 -9.50
N LEU A 9 -4.61 9.07 -9.40
CA LEU A 9 -3.76 7.91 -9.62
C LEU A 9 -4.50 6.91 -10.47
N THR A 10 -3.77 6.22 -11.33
CA THR A 10 -4.30 5.11 -12.12
C THR A 10 -3.53 3.86 -11.76
N GLU A 11 -4.22 2.83 -11.33
CA GLU A 11 -3.58 1.55 -11.08
C GLU A 11 -3.22 0.91 -12.40
N ILE A 12 -1.95 0.45 -12.51
CA ILE A 12 -1.46 -0.19 -13.72
C ILE A 12 -1.40 -1.69 -13.48
N GLN A 13 -1.93 -2.44 -14.43
CA GLN A 13 -1.88 -3.90 -14.38
C GLN A 13 -0.46 -4.36 -14.63
N GLU A 14 0.15 -4.95 -13.61
CA GLU A 14 1.45 -5.61 -13.72
C GLU A 14 1.23 -7.12 -13.59
N THR A 15 2.20 -7.91 -14.07
CA THR A 15 2.03 -9.36 -14.05
C THR A 15 1.89 -9.91 -12.63
N GLU A 16 2.73 -9.45 -11.71
CA GLU A 16 2.76 -9.96 -10.35
C GLU A 16 2.86 -8.88 -9.29
N ASP A 17 3.30 -7.69 -9.67
CA ASP A 17 3.47 -6.57 -8.74
C ASP A 17 2.32 -5.58 -8.86
N THR A 18 2.23 -4.69 -7.89
CA THR A 18 1.21 -3.65 -7.85
C THR A 18 1.85 -2.31 -8.21
N ALA A 19 1.26 -1.59 -9.14
CA ALA A 19 1.82 -0.32 -9.58
C ALA A 19 0.73 0.73 -9.77
N TYR A 20 1.12 1.99 -9.55
CA TYR A 20 0.24 3.14 -9.69
C TYR A 20 0.94 4.21 -10.51
N LEU A 21 0.22 4.81 -11.45
CA LEU A 21 0.72 5.92 -12.25
C LEU A 21 0.11 7.21 -11.72
N LEU A 22 0.95 8.21 -11.43
CA LEU A 22 0.44 9.52 -11.04
C LEU A 22 0.00 10.27 -12.29
N GLU A 23 -1.25 10.73 -12.29
CA GLU A 23 -1.78 11.51 -13.40
C GLU A 23 -1.09 12.88 -13.49
N ASN A 24 -0.68 13.44 -12.36
CA ASN A 24 0.07 14.69 -12.28
C ASN A 24 1.23 14.48 -11.33
N ASN A 25 2.46 14.66 -11.81
CA ASN A 25 3.66 14.49 -10.99
C ASN A 25 3.71 15.43 -9.79
N GLU A 26 3.00 16.55 -9.85
CA GLU A 26 2.99 17.52 -8.75
C GLU A 26 2.38 16.99 -7.47
N ILE A 27 1.56 15.95 -7.54
CA ILE A 27 0.98 15.36 -6.34
C ILE A 27 1.97 14.45 -5.60
N PHE A 28 3.12 14.15 -6.19
CA PHE A 28 4.12 13.30 -5.54
C PHE A 28 4.64 13.99 -4.27
N TYR A 29 4.59 13.28 -3.15
CA TYR A 29 5.02 13.81 -1.85
C TYR A 29 6.41 13.26 -1.53
N ASP A 30 7.43 14.03 -1.88
CA ASP A 30 8.83 13.62 -1.79
C ASP A 30 9.25 13.31 -0.36
N ILE A 31 8.78 14.09 0.60
CA ILE A 31 9.12 13.86 2.02
C ILE A 31 8.60 12.50 2.47
N GLY A 32 7.34 12.19 2.14
CA GLY A 32 6.76 10.89 2.47
C GLY A 32 7.52 9.74 1.83
N TYR A 33 7.92 9.91 0.57
CA TYR A 33 8.70 8.90 -0.13
C TYR A 33 10.05 8.65 0.56
N LYS A 34 10.74 9.71 0.96
CA LYS A 34 12.02 9.59 1.65
C LYS A 34 11.87 8.92 3.01
N VAL A 35 10.82 9.27 3.74
CA VAL A 35 10.52 8.61 5.02
C VAL A 35 10.33 7.12 4.80
N MET A 36 9.56 6.73 3.78
CA MET A 36 9.34 5.32 3.46
C MET A 36 10.63 4.59 3.12
N GLN A 37 11.52 5.24 2.36
CA GLN A 37 12.79 4.61 1.96
C GLN A 37 13.71 4.33 3.15
N ASN A 38 13.57 5.10 4.22
CA ASN A 38 14.38 4.95 5.42
C ASN A 38 13.70 4.12 6.51
N GLN A 39 12.50 3.63 6.25
CA GLN A 39 11.77 2.79 7.20
C GLN A 39 12.13 1.33 7.04
N GLU A 40 12.29 0.65 8.18
CA GLU A 40 12.47 -0.79 8.21
C GLU A 40 11.24 -1.50 8.75
N ASN A 41 10.10 -0.81 8.78
CA ASN A 41 8.85 -1.38 9.27
C ASN A 41 8.37 -2.50 8.36
N VAL A 42 8.20 -3.69 8.93
CA VAL A 42 7.81 -4.88 8.16
C VAL A 42 6.36 -4.82 7.68
N ASN A 43 5.57 -3.87 8.17
CA ASN A 43 4.17 -3.73 7.79
C ASN A 43 3.97 -2.76 6.62
N LEU A 44 5.04 -2.12 6.13
CA LEU A 44 4.96 -1.26 4.95
C LEU A 44 5.69 -1.90 3.78
N LEU A 45 5.01 -1.98 2.64
CA LEU A 45 5.65 -2.41 1.41
C LEU A 45 6.58 -1.32 0.92
N LYS A 46 7.75 -1.71 0.42
CA LYS A 46 8.68 -0.75 -0.16
C LYS A 46 8.14 -0.25 -1.49
N CYS A 47 8.30 1.05 -1.70
CA CYS A 47 7.86 1.73 -2.90
C CYS A 47 9.07 2.07 -3.76
N HIS A 48 8.99 1.78 -5.05
CA HIS A 48 10.02 2.09 -6.00
C HIS A 48 9.47 3.09 -7.01
N ARG A 49 10.14 4.23 -7.14
CA ARG A 49 9.72 5.28 -8.05
C ARG A 49 10.42 5.13 -9.39
N LEU A 50 9.63 5.05 -10.45
CA LEU A 50 10.12 4.95 -11.82
C LEU A 50 9.49 6.06 -12.66
N LYS A 51 9.99 6.24 -13.89
CA LYS A 51 9.36 7.12 -14.87
C LYS A 51 8.72 6.27 -15.94
N TYR A 52 7.51 6.66 -16.35
CA TYR A 52 6.78 5.99 -17.41
C TYR A 52 6.08 7.05 -18.26
N ASN A 53 6.57 7.23 -19.50
CA ASN A 53 6.03 8.25 -20.41
C ASN A 53 5.96 9.63 -19.77
N GLY A 54 7.02 10.02 -19.02
CA GLY A 54 7.09 11.29 -18.36
C GLY A 54 6.34 11.41 -17.05
N LYS A 55 5.60 10.39 -16.67
CA LYS A 55 4.84 10.37 -15.42
C LYS A 55 5.56 9.53 -14.38
N ILE A 56 5.32 9.84 -13.11
CA ILE A 56 5.87 9.05 -12.01
C ILE A 56 5.05 7.78 -11.86
N LYS A 57 5.74 6.65 -11.82
CA LYS A 57 5.15 5.33 -11.59
C LYS A 57 5.67 4.80 -10.27
N LEU A 58 4.78 4.41 -9.38
CA LEU A 58 5.11 3.83 -8.08
C LEU A 58 4.89 2.32 -8.14
N VAL A 59 5.92 1.54 -7.85
CA VAL A 59 5.86 0.09 -7.94
C VAL A 59 6.10 -0.52 -6.57
N TYR A 60 5.24 -1.47 -6.21
CA TYR A 60 5.32 -2.22 -4.95
C TYR A 60 5.47 -3.70 -5.30
N PHE A 61 6.49 -4.35 -4.77
CA PHE A 61 6.74 -5.76 -5.07
C PHE A 61 5.84 -6.63 -4.21
N THR A 62 4.79 -7.15 -4.81
CA THR A 62 3.77 -7.96 -4.14
C THR A 62 3.71 -9.40 -4.66
N ARG A 63 4.63 -9.77 -5.55
CA ARG A 63 4.56 -11.07 -6.24
C ARG A 63 4.63 -12.28 -5.32
N ASP A 64 5.32 -12.15 -4.20
CA ASP A 64 5.49 -13.26 -3.26
C ASP A 64 4.47 -13.25 -2.13
N ASP A 65 3.56 -12.31 -2.14
CA ASP A 65 2.55 -12.14 -1.10
C ASP A 65 1.16 -12.48 -1.62
N THR A 66 0.25 -12.75 -0.69
CA THR A 66 -1.15 -13.05 -1.02
C THR A 66 -2.02 -11.91 -0.52
N SER A 67 -3.04 -11.52 -1.29
CA SER A 67 -3.94 -10.46 -0.85
C SER A 67 -4.68 -10.88 0.42
N LEU A 68 -4.97 -9.89 1.27
CA LEU A 68 -5.76 -10.16 2.48
C LEU A 68 -7.13 -10.71 2.13
N ALA A 69 -7.74 -10.20 1.05
CA ALA A 69 -9.04 -10.71 0.59
C ALA A 69 -8.99 -12.21 0.33
N ASP A 70 -7.95 -12.69 -0.36
CA ASP A 70 -7.80 -14.11 -0.66
C ASP A 70 -7.52 -14.92 0.60
N CYS A 71 -6.71 -14.39 1.50
CA CYS A 71 -6.42 -15.07 2.77
C CYS A 71 -7.69 -15.22 3.61
N LEU A 72 -8.51 -14.18 3.68
CA LEU A 72 -9.75 -14.23 4.44
C LEU A 72 -10.73 -15.24 3.84
N ALA A 73 -10.79 -15.31 2.51
CA ALA A 73 -11.69 -16.24 1.84
C ALA A 73 -11.34 -17.71 2.08
N LYS A 74 -10.07 -17.99 2.38
CA LYS A 74 -9.58 -19.35 2.59
C LYS A 74 -9.47 -19.74 4.07
N SER A 75 -9.69 -18.79 4.97
CA SER A 75 -9.46 -19.02 6.40
C SER A 75 -10.74 -19.47 7.10
N ASP A 76 -10.58 -20.25 8.16
CA ASP A 76 -11.67 -20.53 9.08
C ASP A 76 -11.85 -19.30 10.00
N ILE A 77 -12.79 -19.41 10.95
CA ILE A 77 -13.11 -18.25 11.79
C ILE A 77 -11.94 -17.81 12.66
N ASP A 78 -11.16 -18.75 13.18
CA ASP A 78 -9.99 -18.41 13.97
C ASP A 78 -8.92 -17.73 13.13
N GLY A 79 -8.74 -18.20 11.90
CA GLY A 79 -7.81 -17.59 10.96
C GLY A 79 -8.22 -16.17 10.59
N VAL A 80 -9.53 -15.94 10.36
CA VAL A 80 -10.04 -14.62 10.06
C VAL A 80 -9.77 -13.67 11.23
N LEU A 81 -10.06 -14.10 12.46
CA LEU A 81 -9.83 -13.27 13.63
C LEU A 81 -8.35 -12.93 13.81
N ASN A 82 -7.48 -13.90 13.56
CA ASN A 82 -6.04 -13.67 13.63
C ASN A 82 -5.58 -12.65 12.60
N LEU A 83 -6.07 -12.75 11.37
CA LEU A 83 -5.70 -11.81 10.30
C LEU A 83 -6.21 -10.39 10.60
N ILE A 84 -7.42 -10.27 11.12
CA ILE A 84 -7.97 -8.97 11.51
C ILE A 84 -7.12 -8.36 12.62
N HIS A 85 -6.74 -9.16 13.61
CA HIS A 85 -5.87 -8.69 14.69
C HIS A 85 -4.54 -8.18 14.14
N ARG A 86 -3.93 -8.92 13.23
CA ARG A 86 -2.66 -8.52 12.62
C ARG A 86 -2.80 -7.27 11.77
N LEU A 87 -3.94 -7.11 11.08
CA LEU A 87 -4.22 -5.90 10.32
C LEU A 87 -4.30 -4.68 11.25
N ILE A 88 -5.02 -4.81 12.35
CA ILE A 88 -5.15 -3.71 13.32
C ILE A 88 -3.78 -3.35 13.88
N GLU A 89 -2.98 -4.33 14.26
CA GLU A 89 -1.62 -4.08 14.75
C GLU A 89 -0.77 -3.35 13.71
N ALA A 90 -0.86 -3.79 12.45
CA ALA A 90 -0.10 -3.16 11.37
C ALA A 90 -0.50 -1.69 11.20
N MET A 91 -1.79 -1.40 11.22
CA MET A 91 -2.28 -0.03 11.09
C MET A 91 -1.83 0.84 12.26
N LEU A 92 -1.84 0.30 13.47
CA LEU A 92 -1.36 1.03 14.64
C LEU A 92 0.13 1.32 14.57
N GLN A 93 0.93 0.36 14.10
CA GLN A 93 2.36 0.56 13.91
C GLN A 93 2.65 1.68 12.91
N ILE A 94 1.90 1.71 11.81
CA ILE A 94 2.06 2.74 10.79
C ILE A 94 1.64 4.11 11.34
N GLU A 95 0.52 4.17 12.04
CA GLU A 95 0.04 5.40 12.65
C GLU A 95 1.06 5.96 13.64
N ASN A 96 1.71 5.09 14.41
CA ASN A 96 2.70 5.49 15.40
C ASN A 96 3.98 6.07 14.79
N LEU A 97 4.23 5.88 13.50
CA LEU A 97 5.36 6.51 12.83
C LEU A 97 5.22 8.04 12.80
N GLY A 98 3.99 8.54 12.78
CA GLY A 98 3.73 9.97 12.89
C GLY A 98 4.02 10.80 11.65
N PHE A 99 4.60 10.21 10.61
CA PHE A 99 4.99 10.94 9.41
C PHE A 99 4.06 10.70 8.23
N LEU A 100 3.20 9.68 8.34
CA LEU A 100 2.41 9.23 7.21
C LEU A 100 0.94 9.57 7.43
N ASN A 101 0.31 10.03 6.36
CA ASN A 101 -1.11 10.34 6.40
C ASN A 101 -1.90 9.08 6.10
N MET A 102 -2.73 8.64 7.05
CA MET A 102 -3.50 7.41 6.90
C MET A 102 -4.48 7.45 5.72
N ALA A 103 -4.85 8.65 5.27
CA ALA A 103 -5.71 8.79 4.08
C ALA A 103 -5.00 8.37 2.79
N CYS A 104 -3.67 8.25 2.81
CA CYS A 104 -2.89 7.86 1.64
C CYS A 104 -2.58 6.37 1.62
N ILE A 105 -3.22 5.59 2.46
CA ILE A 105 -3.10 4.13 2.46
C ILE A 105 -4.16 3.56 1.52
N ASP A 106 -3.76 2.59 0.70
CA ASP A 106 -4.71 1.82 -0.08
C ASP A 106 -5.33 0.76 0.84
N ASN A 107 -6.53 1.04 1.32
CA ASN A 107 -7.19 0.20 2.33
C ASN A 107 -8.13 -0.86 1.73
N ARG A 108 -8.07 -1.09 0.41
CA ARG A 108 -8.86 -2.14 -0.22
C ARG A 108 -8.29 -3.51 0.18
N LEU A 109 -9.15 -4.43 0.55
CA LEU A 109 -8.69 -5.76 1.00
C LEU A 109 -7.92 -6.51 -0.08
N SER A 110 -8.19 -6.22 -1.35
CA SER A 110 -7.46 -6.80 -2.47
C SER A 110 -6.06 -6.21 -2.63
N HIS A 111 -5.76 -5.12 -1.95
CA HIS A 111 -4.49 -4.39 -2.05
C HIS A 111 -3.75 -4.30 -0.72
N ILE A 112 -4.21 -5.04 0.27
CA ILE A 112 -3.46 -5.29 1.50
C ILE A 112 -2.93 -6.71 1.38
N PHE A 113 -1.67 -6.93 1.72
CA PHE A 113 -0.98 -8.17 1.43
C PHE A 113 -0.54 -8.87 2.70
N VAL A 114 -0.43 -10.20 2.60
CA VAL A 114 -0.01 -11.05 3.71
C VAL A 114 1.19 -11.86 3.24
N GLU A 115 2.28 -11.81 3.99
CA GLU A 115 3.47 -12.58 3.68
C GLU A 115 3.27 -14.04 4.10
N PRO A 116 3.43 -14.99 3.17
CA PRO A 116 3.31 -16.41 3.52
C PRO A 116 4.36 -16.81 4.56
N GLY A 117 3.98 -17.68 5.47
CA GLY A 117 4.89 -18.17 6.50
C GLY A 117 4.84 -17.34 7.78
N THR A 118 5.10 -16.05 7.72
CA THR A 118 5.07 -15.17 8.88
C THR A 118 3.67 -14.63 9.16
N GLN A 119 2.85 -14.53 8.11
CA GLN A 119 1.54 -13.88 8.13
C GLN A 119 1.61 -12.40 8.49
N ASN A 120 2.74 -11.75 8.26
CA ASN A 120 2.83 -10.30 8.41
C ASN A 120 1.93 -9.60 7.40
N VAL A 121 1.14 -8.67 7.88
CA VAL A 121 0.28 -7.85 7.04
C VAL A 121 1.11 -6.68 6.51
N LYS A 122 1.10 -6.50 5.20
CA LYS A 122 1.86 -5.46 4.51
C LYS A 122 0.91 -4.51 3.80
N ILE A 123 1.14 -3.23 4.00
CA ILE A 123 0.23 -2.19 3.56
C ILE A 123 0.94 -1.29 2.54
N ILE A 124 0.20 -0.86 1.53
CA ILE A 124 0.68 0.09 0.54
C ILE A 124 0.39 1.51 1.04
N TYR A 125 1.45 2.28 1.23
CA TYR A 125 1.34 3.72 1.46
C TYR A 125 1.72 4.44 0.17
N LEU A 126 0.87 5.37 -0.25
CA LEU A 126 1.10 6.15 -1.46
C LEU A 126 1.66 7.51 -1.07
N PRO A 127 2.94 7.81 -1.41
CA PRO A 127 3.54 9.09 -1.07
C PRO A 127 3.06 10.19 -2.01
N VAL A 128 1.80 10.56 -1.83
CA VAL A 128 1.14 11.56 -2.67
C VAL A 128 0.36 12.54 -1.80
N ASN A 129 0.12 13.72 -2.35
CA ASN A 129 -0.67 14.75 -1.72
C ASN A 129 -2.05 14.77 -2.36
N LEU A 130 -3.01 14.14 -1.70
CA LEU A 130 -4.37 14.02 -2.20
C LEU A 130 -5.23 15.16 -1.64
N ALA A 131 -5.62 16.08 -2.51
CA ALA A 131 -6.59 17.14 -2.16
C ALA A 131 -6.25 17.89 -0.87
N GLY A 132 -4.98 18.21 -0.65
CA GLY A 132 -4.57 18.96 0.53
C GLY A 132 -4.61 18.20 1.83
N VAL A 133 -4.60 16.89 1.79
CA VAL A 133 -4.68 16.04 2.97
C VAL A 133 -3.40 16.11 3.82
N HIS A 134 -2.29 16.40 3.19
CA HIS A 134 -1.01 16.52 3.91
C HIS A 134 -0.80 17.87 4.51
#